data_aee4db8383207efa244429954f1ec98c
#
_entry.id   aee4db8383207efa244429954f1ec98c
#
_cell.length_a   1.000
_cell.length_b   1.000
_cell.length_c   1.000
_cell.angle_alpha   90.00
_cell.angle_beta   90.00
_cell.angle_gamma   90.00
#
_symmetry.space_group_name_H-M   'P 1'
#
loop_
_entity.id
_entity.type
_entity.pdbx_description
1 polymer ?
#
loop_
_entity_poly.entity_id
_entity_poly.type
_entity_poly.pdbx_seq_one_letter_code
_entity_poly.pdbx_strand_id
1 'polypeptide(L)'
;MDKEKIISQMTLEEKAEMLTGKDFWSTKDFPNFGIRSLFLSDGPHGLRKQAAASDHLGLNASIPATCFPTASVMACSWDEELGERIGEALGEEAAA
;
A
#
# COMPACT_ATOMS: atom_id res chain seq x y z
N MET A 1 -3.07 0.16 -20.04
CA MET A 1 -2.81 -1.30 -19.87
C MET A 1 -4.11 -2.04 -20.09
N ASP A 2 -4.14 -2.99 -21.01
CA ASP A 2 -5.33 -3.82 -21.28
C ASP A 2 -5.34 -5.01 -20.31
N LYS A 3 -6.19 -4.90 -19.29
CA LYS A 3 -6.26 -5.88 -18.18
C LYS A 3 -6.75 -7.25 -18.67
N GLU A 4 -7.75 -7.27 -19.56
CA GLU A 4 -8.34 -8.50 -20.07
C GLU A 4 -7.32 -9.30 -20.89
N LYS A 5 -6.56 -8.61 -21.75
CA LYS A 5 -5.49 -9.20 -22.53
C LYS A 5 -4.42 -9.83 -21.64
N ILE A 6 -3.98 -9.14 -20.60
CA ILE A 6 -2.99 -9.65 -19.64
C ILE A 6 -3.53 -10.91 -18.95
N ILE A 7 -4.73 -10.83 -18.39
CA ILE A 7 -5.35 -11.96 -17.68
C ILE A 7 -5.50 -13.18 -18.59
N SER A 8 -5.84 -12.98 -19.86
CA SER A 8 -5.99 -14.09 -20.82
C SER A 8 -4.68 -14.78 -21.18
N GLN A 9 -3.55 -14.07 -21.06
CA GLN A 9 -2.20 -14.60 -21.36
C GLN A 9 -1.52 -15.26 -20.15
N MET A 10 -1.97 -14.95 -18.94
CA MET A 10 -1.41 -15.54 -17.73
C MET A 10 -1.84 -16.99 -17.53
N THR A 11 -0.92 -17.82 -17.08
CA THR A 11 -1.22 -19.19 -16.62
C THR A 11 -2.02 -19.16 -15.32
N LEU A 12 -2.58 -20.29 -14.92
CA LEU A 12 -3.30 -20.42 -13.66
C LEU A 12 -2.36 -20.19 -12.46
N GLU A 13 -1.13 -20.69 -12.56
CA GLU A 13 -0.10 -20.52 -11.55
C GLU A 13 0.26 -19.04 -11.38
N GLU A 14 0.50 -18.31 -12.47
CA GLU A 14 0.80 -16.88 -12.44
C GLU A 14 -0.36 -16.07 -11.85
N LYS A 15 -1.61 -16.42 -12.17
CA LYS A 15 -2.80 -15.82 -11.57
C LYS A 15 -2.87 -16.07 -10.06
N ALA A 16 -2.57 -17.30 -9.64
CA ALA A 16 -2.54 -17.65 -8.22
C ALA A 16 -1.41 -16.91 -7.48
N GLU A 17 -0.23 -16.80 -8.10
CA GLU A 17 0.91 -16.06 -7.56
C GLU A 17 0.64 -14.56 -7.43
N MET A 18 -0.17 -13.99 -8.32
CA MET A 18 -0.57 -12.57 -8.23
C MET A 18 -1.38 -12.25 -6.97
N LEU A 19 -2.06 -13.25 -6.41
CA LEU A 19 -2.82 -13.12 -5.17
C LEU A 19 -1.96 -13.31 -3.91
N THR A 20 -0.69 -13.66 -4.08
CA THR A 20 0.25 -13.84 -2.96
C THR A 20 1.27 -12.72 -2.94
N GLY A 21 1.73 -12.34 -1.74
CA GLY A 21 2.82 -11.37 -1.60
C GLY A 21 4.17 -11.95 -2.03
N LYS A 22 5.11 -11.08 -2.35
CA LYS A 22 6.53 -11.39 -2.46
C LYS A 22 7.16 -11.49 -1.07
N ASP A 23 6.74 -10.58 -0.21
CA ASP A 23 7.08 -10.50 1.20
C ASP A 23 5.87 -9.89 1.96
N PHE A 24 6.06 -9.43 3.20
CA PHE A 24 4.98 -8.87 4.02
C PHE A 24 4.38 -7.58 3.47
N TRP A 25 5.15 -6.84 2.68
CA TRP A 25 4.80 -5.49 2.27
C TRP A 25 4.78 -5.30 0.76
N SER A 26 5.26 -6.29 -0.01
CA SER A 26 5.40 -6.14 -1.46
C SER A 26 4.60 -7.18 -2.22
N THR A 27 4.02 -6.74 -3.34
CA THR A 27 3.45 -7.66 -4.33
C THR A 27 4.55 -8.29 -5.17
N LYS A 28 4.28 -9.45 -5.78
CA LYS A 28 5.16 -10.01 -6.79
C LYS A 28 5.17 -9.16 -8.06
N ASP A 29 6.28 -9.17 -8.75
CA ASP A 29 6.43 -8.58 -10.08
C ASP A 29 6.23 -9.62 -11.18
N PHE A 30 5.66 -9.19 -12.30
CA PHE A 30 5.49 -10.01 -13.49
C PHE A 30 6.00 -9.22 -14.71
N PRO A 31 7.32 -9.20 -14.92
CA PRO A 31 7.96 -8.38 -15.94
C PRO A 31 7.49 -8.72 -17.36
N ASN A 32 7.15 -9.99 -17.62
CA ASN A 32 6.61 -10.43 -18.91
C ASN A 32 5.29 -9.74 -19.29
N PHE A 33 4.56 -9.24 -18.30
CA PHE A 33 3.29 -8.52 -18.46
C PHE A 33 3.43 -7.03 -18.15
N GLY A 34 4.65 -6.54 -17.89
CA GLY A 34 4.89 -5.15 -17.52
C GLY A 34 4.33 -4.76 -16.15
N ILE A 35 4.09 -5.74 -15.27
CA ILE A 35 3.57 -5.52 -13.91
C ILE A 35 4.76 -5.41 -12.95
N ARG A 36 4.89 -4.27 -12.30
CA ARG A 36 5.91 -4.02 -11.29
C ARG A 36 5.41 -4.46 -9.92
N SER A 37 6.35 -4.87 -9.06
CA SER A 37 6.09 -5.01 -7.62
C SER A 37 5.65 -3.65 -7.05
N LEU A 38 4.64 -3.67 -6.21
CA LEU A 38 4.17 -2.51 -5.44
C LEU A 38 4.50 -2.74 -3.98
N PHE A 39 5.02 -1.70 -3.33
CA PHE A 39 5.18 -1.69 -1.89
C PHE A 39 3.87 -1.18 -1.26
N LEU A 40 3.36 -1.91 -0.28
CA LEU A 40 2.16 -1.56 0.47
C LEU A 40 2.59 -1.07 1.86
N SER A 41 1.98 0.00 2.31
CA SER A 41 2.22 0.54 3.64
C SER A 41 0.92 0.59 4.42
N ASP A 42 1.00 0.34 5.70
CA ASP A 42 -0.11 0.55 6.63
C ASP A 42 0.17 1.76 7.55
N GLY A 43 -0.67 1.95 8.51
CA GLY A 43 -0.50 2.90 9.59
C GLY A 43 -1.83 3.28 10.23
N PRO A 44 -1.90 3.36 11.56
CA PRO A 44 -3.16 3.65 12.25
C PRO A 44 -3.58 5.13 12.13
N HIS A 45 -2.62 6.05 12.04
CA HIS A 45 -2.84 7.50 12.04
C HIS A 45 -1.89 8.20 11.06
N GLY A 46 -1.68 7.61 9.91
CA GLY A 46 -0.69 8.01 8.92
C GLY A 46 0.09 6.81 8.42
N LEU A 47 1.08 7.03 7.58
CA LEU A 47 1.90 5.94 7.06
C LEU A 47 2.87 5.41 8.11
N ARG A 48 3.11 4.10 8.06
CA ARG A 48 4.15 3.45 8.85
C ARG A 48 5.01 2.57 7.95
N LYS A 49 6.28 2.90 7.86
CA LYS A 49 7.27 2.11 7.15
C LYS A 49 8.44 1.80 8.07
N GLN A 50 8.81 0.53 8.18
CA GLN A 50 9.97 0.13 8.97
C GLN A 50 11.27 0.55 8.28
N ALA A 51 12.24 1.02 9.07
CA ALA A 51 13.54 1.48 8.55
C ALA A 51 14.48 0.32 8.18
N ALA A 52 14.23 -0.88 8.70
CA ALA A 52 15.02 -2.09 8.46
C ALA A 52 14.15 -3.20 7.86
N ALA A 53 14.72 -4.39 7.68
CA ALA A 53 13.95 -5.55 7.27
C ALA A 53 12.74 -5.73 8.20
N SER A 54 11.57 -5.87 7.56
CA SER A 54 10.31 -5.94 8.30
C SER A 54 10.26 -7.16 9.23
N ASP A 55 9.79 -6.94 10.44
CA ASP A 55 9.42 -8.01 11.36
C ASP A 55 7.90 -8.04 11.54
N HIS A 56 7.39 -9.19 11.97
CA HIS A 56 5.95 -9.36 12.22
C HIS A 56 5.44 -8.60 13.44
N LEU A 57 6.32 -8.21 14.32
CA LEU A 57 5.96 -7.63 15.61
C LEU A 57 5.99 -6.10 15.59
N GLY A 58 6.56 -5.51 14.51
CA GLY A 58 6.70 -4.07 14.39
C GLY A 58 7.62 -3.44 15.45
N LEU A 59 8.61 -4.20 15.92
CA LEU A 59 9.56 -3.76 16.94
C LEU A 59 10.68 -2.90 16.38
N ASN A 60 10.92 -2.96 15.08
CA ASN A 60 11.92 -2.14 14.41
C ASN A 60 11.52 -0.66 14.40
N ALA A 61 12.52 0.21 14.42
CA ALA A 61 12.30 1.65 14.25
C ALA A 61 11.57 1.94 12.94
N SER A 62 10.60 2.82 13.00
CA SER A 62 9.86 3.30 11.83
C SER A 62 10.51 4.56 11.26
N ILE A 63 10.38 4.76 9.96
CA ILE A 63 10.71 6.02 9.31
C ILE A 63 9.72 7.07 9.84
N PRO A 64 10.19 8.27 10.21
CA PRO A 64 9.31 9.36 10.61
C PRO A 64 8.29 9.67 9.51
N ALA A 65 7.04 9.81 9.91
CA ALA A 65 5.92 10.13 9.03
C ALA A 65 4.95 11.07 9.74
N THR A 66 4.05 11.68 8.98
CA THR A 66 3.04 12.59 9.52
C THR A 66 2.04 11.82 10.37
N CYS A 67 1.80 12.27 11.59
CA CYS A 67 0.72 11.76 12.43
C CYS A 67 -0.56 12.54 12.14
N PHE A 68 -1.47 11.91 11.42
CA PHE A 68 -2.80 12.43 11.13
C PHE A 68 -3.76 12.18 12.31
N PRO A 69 -4.90 12.87 12.36
CA PRO A 69 -5.96 12.56 13.31
C PRO A 69 -6.44 11.11 13.16
N THR A 70 -6.94 10.52 14.24
CA THR A 70 -7.52 9.18 14.19
C THR A 70 -8.71 9.12 13.25
N ALA A 71 -9.00 7.95 12.68
CA ALA A 71 -10.18 7.76 11.82
C ALA A 71 -11.49 8.15 12.51
N SER A 72 -11.61 7.89 13.82
CA SER A 72 -12.76 8.29 14.62
C SER A 72 -12.90 9.81 14.74
N VAL A 73 -11.79 10.53 14.92
CA VAL A 73 -11.79 11.99 14.96
C VAL A 73 -12.17 12.57 13.61
N MET A 74 -11.61 12.03 12.52
CA MET A 74 -11.98 12.46 11.17
C MET A 74 -13.46 12.22 10.87
N ALA A 75 -13.98 11.06 11.24
CA ALA A 75 -15.40 10.73 11.07
C ALA A 75 -16.34 11.68 11.83
N CYS A 76 -15.92 12.18 13.00
CA CYS A 76 -16.70 13.17 13.77
C CYS A 76 -16.87 14.52 13.06
N SER A 77 -16.05 14.82 12.07
CA SER A 77 -16.19 16.07 11.30
C SER A 77 -17.39 16.05 10.36
N TRP A 78 -17.81 14.88 9.88
CA TRP A 78 -18.82 14.71 8.83
C TRP A 78 -18.50 15.51 7.56
N ASP A 79 -17.21 15.77 7.32
CA ASP A 79 -16.69 16.60 6.24
C ASP A 79 -15.95 15.70 5.23
N GLU A 80 -16.61 15.43 4.11
CA GLU A 80 -16.08 14.58 3.03
C GLU A 80 -14.88 15.24 2.34
N GLU A 81 -14.89 16.58 2.19
CA GLU A 81 -13.79 17.32 1.57
C GLU A 81 -12.52 17.25 2.44
N LEU A 82 -12.66 17.32 3.76
CA LEU A 82 -11.56 17.11 4.69
C LEU A 82 -10.99 15.68 4.54
N GLY A 83 -11.85 14.69 4.39
CA GLY A 83 -11.45 13.30 4.15
C GLY A 83 -10.63 13.14 2.87
N GLU A 84 -11.06 13.77 1.77
CA GLU A 84 -10.36 13.77 0.49
C GLU A 84 -8.97 14.44 0.62
N ARG A 85 -8.88 15.61 1.22
CA ARG A 85 -7.61 16.34 1.42
C ARG A 85 -6.61 15.54 2.27
N ILE A 86 -7.08 14.83 3.30
CA ILE A 86 -6.22 13.95 4.11
C ILE A 86 -5.74 12.77 3.27
N GLY A 87 -6.63 12.20 2.43
CA GLY A 87 -6.27 11.12 1.50
C GLY A 87 -5.22 11.55 0.48
N GLU A 88 -5.34 12.75 -0.08
CA GLU A 88 -4.33 13.33 -0.97
C GLU A 88 -2.97 13.48 -0.28
N ALA A 89 -2.94 14.05 0.93
CA ALA A 89 -1.71 14.23 1.69
C ALA A 89 -1.03 12.89 2.04
N LEU A 90 -1.81 11.86 2.41
CA LEU A 90 -1.31 10.50 2.61
C LEU A 90 -0.74 9.90 1.32
N GLY A 91 -1.40 10.14 0.19
CA GLY A 91 -0.94 9.68 -1.13
C GLY A 91 0.37 10.34 -1.56
N GLU A 92 0.53 11.62 -1.32
CA GLU A 92 1.77 12.36 -1.58
C GLU A 92 2.93 11.84 -0.73
N GLU A 93 2.70 11.64 0.56
CA GLU A 93 3.71 11.09 1.47
C GLU A 93 4.10 9.65 1.11
N ALA A 94 3.13 8.84 0.66
CA ALA A 94 3.39 7.47 0.22
C ALA A 94 4.20 7.39 -1.08
N ALA A 95 4.12 8.43 -1.92
CA ALA A 95 4.82 8.48 -3.19
C ALA A 95 6.24 9.04 -3.09
N ALA A 96 6.59 9.70 -1.99
CA ALA A 96 7.91 10.31 -1.74
C ALA A 96 8.94 9.30 -1.24
#